data_202eb3bc20267c72d692c5417750fc6e
#
_entry.id   202eb3bc20267c72d692c5417750fc6e
#
_cell.length_a   1.000
_cell.length_b   1.000
_cell.length_c   1.000
_cell.angle_alpha   90.00
_cell.angle_beta   90.00
_cell.angle_gamma   90.00
#
_symmetry.space_group_name_H-M   'P 1'
#
loop_
_entity.id
_entity.type
_entity.pdbx_description
1 polymer ?
#
loop_
_entity_poly.entity_id
_entity_poly.type
_entity_poly.pdbx_seq_one_letter_code
_entity_poly.pdbx_strand_id
1 'polypeptide(L)'
;MRSYTSAVDVATRRRASVRVAGPDARDHLQRLVSNDVDALQVGDACPALLLTAKARVIAPVVVWRRGEEDFLVLTEPELGETVRSLLVRMRLRAKCEIEPEEHESVLVFGGDVGFATDFPDAREALDAGLQPTVSDEELEARRVAAGVPRWGREIDDRVLPAEAGLEETHISFTKGCYPGQEPVARLHYRGHANRALRVLRLPAVPAYDAELVHDGKVVGRVTSAVPADGGALALAYVRTEVPDDAELAVG
;
A
#
# COMPACT_ATOMS: atom_id res chain seq x y z
N MET A 1 -5.02 37.85 -16.31
CA MET A 1 -5.37 36.73 -15.42
C MET A 1 -4.60 35.52 -15.96
N ARG A 2 -3.41 35.22 -15.40
CA ARG A 2 -2.62 34.08 -15.83
C ARG A 2 -3.11 32.87 -15.07
N SER A 3 -3.78 31.94 -15.76
CA SER A 3 -4.10 30.62 -15.29
C SER A 3 -2.80 29.87 -15.05
N TYR A 4 -2.39 29.72 -13.82
CA TYR A 4 -1.37 28.74 -13.43
C TYR A 4 -2.05 27.36 -13.47
N THR A 5 -2.04 26.73 -14.63
CA THR A 5 -2.21 25.27 -14.68
C THR A 5 -0.89 24.75 -14.10
N SER A 6 -0.86 24.35 -12.84
CA SER A 6 0.26 23.57 -12.32
C SER A 6 0.36 22.33 -13.20
N ALA A 7 1.53 22.11 -13.77
CA ALA A 7 1.78 20.91 -14.55
C ALA A 7 1.50 19.71 -13.65
N VAL A 8 0.61 18.84 -14.09
CA VAL A 8 0.26 17.61 -13.38
C VAL A 8 1.34 16.59 -13.75
N ASP A 9 1.99 16.03 -12.75
CA ASP A 9 2.94 14.93 -12.95
C ASP A 9 2.19 13.61 -13.07
N VAL A 10 2.55 12.80 -14.05
CA VAL A 10 1.94 11.50 -14.31
C VAL A 10 3.01 10.42 -14.30
N ALA A 11 2.83 9.39 -13.51
CA ALA A 11 3.73 8.24 -13.44
C ALA A 11 2.99 6.95 -13.83
N THR A 12 3.64 6.05 -14.55
CA THR A 12 3.09 4.71 -14.81
C THR A 12 2.95 3.93 -13.50
N ARG A 13 1.79 3.33 -13.27
CA ARG A 13 1.55 2.40 -12.18
C ARG A 13 1.15 1.04 -12.74
N ARG A 14 2.01 0.05 -12.57
CA ARG A 14 1.65 -1.32 -12.99
C ARG A 14 0.74 -1.95 -11.94
N ARG A 15 -0.42 -2.45 -12.36
CA ARG A 15 -1.40 -3.11 -11.50
C ARG A 15 -1.90 -4.42 -12.12
N ALA A 16 -2.23 -5.36 -11.27
CA ALA A 16 -3.23 -6.36 -11.58
C ALA A 16 -4.57 -5.91 -11.00
N SER A 17 -5.66 -6.17 -11.71
CA SER A 17 -6.99 -5.80 -11.27
C SER A 17 -7.96 -6.98 -11.37
N VAL A 18 -8.85 -7.06 -10.37
CA VAL A 18 -9.88 -8.07 -10.25
C VAL A 18 -11.22 -7.37 -10.09
N ARG A 19 -12.11 -7.57 -11.05
CA ARG A 19 -13.49 -7.09 -10.97
C ARG A 19 -14.29 -7.98 -10.02
N VAL A 20 -15.07 -7.36 -9.15
CA VAL A 20 -16.05 -8.02 -8.28
C VAL A 20 -17.39 -7.32 -8.49
N ALA A 21 -18.35 -8.01 -9.14
CA ALA A 21 -19.62 -7.40 -9.52
C ALA A 21 -20.82 -8.28 -9.19
N GLY A 22 -21.92 -7.68 -8.78
CA GLY A 22 -23.17 -8.33 -8.44
C GLY A 22 -23.74 -7.87 -7.10
N PRO A 23 -25.00 -8.30 -6.78
CA PRO A 23 -25.74 -7.78 -5.63
C PRO A 23 -25.06 -7.98 -4.28
N ASP A 24 -24.21 -9.01 -4.15
CA ASP A 24 -23.49 -9.28 -2.90
C ASP A 24 -22.01 -8.85 -2.96
N ALA A 25 -21.57 -8.13 -4.01
CA ALA A 25 -20.16 -7.76 -4.23
C ALA A 25 -19.62 -6.90 -3.07
N ARG A 26 -20.38 -5.86 -2.66
CA ARG A 26 -20.02 -4.98 -1.55
C ARG A 26 -19.84 -5.74 -0.25
N ASP A 27 -20.83 -6.55 0.12
CA ASP A 27 -20.84 -7.31 1.37
C ASP A 27 -19.74 -8.39 1.37
N HIS A 28 -19.46 -8.98 0.20
CA HIS A 28 -18.35 -9.92 0.04
C HIS A 28 -17.00 -9.26 0.31
N LEU A 29 -16.73 -8.10 -0.31
CA LEU A 29 -15.48 -7.35 -0.09
C LEU A 29 -15.40 -6.82 1.35
N GLN A 30 -16.51 -6.25 1.89
CA GLN A 30 -16.56 -5.76 3.27
C GLN A 30 -16.13 -6.79 4.30
N ARG A 31 -16.42 -8.06 4.10
CA ARG A 31 -16.05 -9.15 5.01
C ARG A 31 -14.62 -9.65 4.85
N LEU A 32 -13.93 -9.29 3.76
CA LEU A 32 -12.61 -9.86 3.44
C LEU A 32 -11.46 -8.87 3.60
N VAL A 33 -11.68 -7.60 3.27
CA VAL A 33 -10.63 -6.60 3.34
C VAL A 33 -10.62 -5.87 4.69
N SER A 34 -9.48 -5.32 5.08
CA SER A 34 -9.29 -4.67 6.37
C SER A 34 -9.91 -3.28 6.48
N ASN A 35 -10.22 -2.60 5.36
CA ASN A 35 -10.79 -1.26 5.37
C ASN A 35 -12.29 -1.26 5.06
N ASP A 36 -12.96 -0.12 5.27
CA ASP A 36 -14.41 0.02 5.23
C ASP A 36 -14.92 0.29 3.80
N VAL A 37 -15.36 -0.79 3.14
CA VAL A 37 -15.95 -0.72 1.79
C VAL A 37 -17.38 -0.17 1.82
N ASP A 38 -18.09 -0.34 2.95
CA ASP A 38 -19.46 0.16 3.11
C ASP A 38 -19.53 1.69 3.13
N ALA A 39 -18.44 2.35 3.55
CA ALA A 39 -18.33 3.80 3.57
C ALA A 39 -18.13 4.44 2.18
N LEU A 40 -17.71 3.66 1.17
CA LEU A 40 -17.42 4.18 -0.17
C LEU A 40 -18.70 4.59 -0.91
N GLN A 41 -18.69 5.78 -1.51
CA GLN A 41 -19.64 6.18 -2.53
C GLN A 41 -19.22 5.68 -3.92
N VAL A 42 -20.10 5.69 -4.91
CA VAL A 42 -19.71 5.40 -6.31
C VAL A 42 -18.70 6.44 -6.77
N GLY A 43 -17.56 5.96 -7.26
CA GLY A 43 -16.40 6.76 -7.63
C GLY A 43 -15.29 6.81 -6.57
N ASP A 44 -15.60 6.48 -5.30
CA ASP A 44 -14.62 6.45 -4.23
C ASP A 44 -13.78 5.16 -4.23
N ALA A 45 -12.60 5.25 -3.63
CA ALA A 45 -11.74 4.12 -3.38
C ALA A 45 -11.07 4.21 -2.01
N CYS A 46 -10.66 3.06 -1.46
CA CYS A 46 -9.85 3.00 -0.27
C CYS A 46 -8.73 1.97 -0.40
N PRO A 47 -7.52 2.26 0.09
CA PRO A 47 -6.51 1.24 0.30
C PRO A 47 -6.96 0.29 1.42
N ALA A 48 -6.61 -0.98 1.28
CA ALA A 48 -6.96 -2.03 2.22
C ALA A 48 -5.95 -3.18 2.17
N LEU A 49 -6.09 -4.14 3.07
CA LEU A 49 -5.27 -5.35 3.11
C LEU A 49 -6.15 -6.60 3.06
N LEU A 50 -5.69 -7.60 2.35
CA LEU A 50 -6.10 -8.97 2.56
C LEU A 50 -5.14 -9.61 3.56
N LEU A 51 -5.66 -10.15 4.65
CA LEU A 51 -4.88 -10.65 5.76
C LEU A 51 -5.14 -12.13 6.04
N THR A 52 -4.12 -12.81 6.57
CA THR A 52 -4.31 -14.12 7.21
C THR A 52 -4.99 -13.96 8.57
N ALA A 53 -5.52 -15.04 9.14
CA ALA A 53 -6.06 -15.05 10.51
C ALA A 53 -5.03 -14.62 11.58
N LYS A 54 -3.72 -14.66 11.26
CA LYS A 54 -2.62 -14.20 12.13
C LYS A 54 -2.18 -12.76 11.82
N ALA A 55 -3.00 -11.98 11.11
CA ALA A 55 -2.72 -10.61 10.67
C ALA A 55 -1.47 -10.43 9.79
N ARG A 56 -1.00 -11.48 9.10
CA ARG A 56 0.07 -11.33 8.11
C ARG A 56 -0.52 -10.88 6.80
N VAL A 57 0.17 -9.98 6.10
CA VAL A 57 -0.29 -9.45 4.82
C VAL A 57 -0.25 -10.55 3.75
N ILE A 58 -1.39 -10.78 3.10
CA ILE A 58 -1.49 -11.62 1.91
C ILE A 58 -1.29 -10.75 0.67
N ALA A 59 -1.97 -9.61 0.63
CA ALA A 59 -1.86 -8.62 -0.45
C ALA A 59 -2.30 -7.23 0.04
N PRO A 60 -1.56 -6.17 -0.29
CA PRO A 60 -2.08 -4.81 -0.31
C PRO A 60 -3.00 -4.66 -1.52
N VAL A 61 -4.13 -3.98 -1.31
CA VAL A 61 -5.13 -3.74 -2.37
C VAL A 61 -5.67 -2.32 -2.30
N VAL A 62 -6.17 -1.81 -3.42
CA VAL A 62 -7.03 -0.63 -3.46
C VAL A 62 -8.39 -1.10 -3.96
N VAL A 63 -9.44 -0.85 -3.20
CA VAL A 63 -10.81 -1.18 -3.58
C VAL A 63 -11.48 0.07 -4.12
N TRP A 64 -11.80 0.07 -5.41
CA TRP A 64 -12.49 1.16 -6.08
C TRP A 64 -13.94 0.78 -6.38
N ARG A 65 -14.91 1.58 -5.89
CA ARG A 65 -16.33 1.39 -6.18
C ARG A 65 -16.71 2.09 -7.47
N ARG A 66 -16.79 1.36 -8.59
CA ARG A 66 -17.13 1.90 -9.92
C ARG A 66 -18.62 2.14 -10.11
N GLY A 67 -19.44 1.34 -9.44
CA GLY A 67 -20.91 1.39 -9.56
C GLY A 67 -21.58 0.87 -8.30
N GLU A 68 -22.92 0.81 -8.31
CA GLU A 68 -23.69 0.34 -7.15
C GLU A 68 -23.31 -1.08 -6.73
N GLU A 69 -23.13 -1.97 -7.71
CA GLU A 69 -22.80 -3.38 -7.53
C GLU A 69 -21.51 -3.77 -8.27
N ASP A 70 -20.63 -2.81 -8.60
CA ASP A 70 -19.43 -3.01 -9.41
C ASP A 70 -18.20 -2.39 -8.72
N PHE A 71 -17.24 -3.25 -8.39
CA PHE A 71 -16.01 -2.89 -7.71
C PHE A 71 -14.80 -3.40 -8.49
N LEU A 72 -13.71 -2.67 -8.43
CA LEU A 72 -12.41 -3.10 -8.93
C LEU A 72 -11.44 -3.18 -7.77
N VAL A 73 -10.78 -4.31 -7.62
CA VAL A 73 -9.74 -4.56 -6.62
C VAL A 73 -8.40 -4.54 -7.34
N LEU A 74 -7.61 -3.50 -7.09
CA LEU A 74 -6.27 -3.33 -7.67
C LEU A 74 -5.21 -3.81 -6.69
N THR A 75 -4.18 -4.46 -7.21
CA THR A 75 -3.05 -4.97 -6.41
C THR A 75 -1.76 -4.95 -7.22
N GLU A 76 -0.65 -5.37 -6.62
CA GLU A 76 0.61 -5.52 -7.35
C GLU A 76 0.49 -6.59 -8.45
N PRO A 77 1.19 -6.46 -9.59
CA PRO A 77 1.03 -7.35 -10.74
C PRO A 77 1.18 -8.83 -10.40
N GLU A 78 2.14 -9.18 -9.56
CA GLU A 78 2.42 -10.55 -9.14
C GLU A 78 1.37 -11.15 -8.19
N LEU A 79 0.52 -10.33 -7.61
CA LEU A 79 -0.51 -10.75 -6.65
C LEU A 79 -1.90 -10.93 -7.26
N GLY A 80 -2.10 -10.57 -8.52
CA GLY A 80 -3.41 -10.60 -9.17
C GLY A 80 -4.13 -11.94 -9.02
N GLU A 81 -3.46 -13.05 -9.35
CA GLU A 81 -4.04 -14.38 -9.22
C GLU A 81 -4.24 -14.81 -7.76
N THR A 82 -3.34 -14.42 -6.86
CA THR A 82 -3.48 -14.67 -5.42
C THR A 82 -4.73 -14.01 -4.87
N VAL A 83 -4.95 -12.73 -5.21
CA VAL A 83 -6.13 -11.96 -4.82
C VAL A 83 -7.39 -12.58 -5.41
N ARG A 84 -7.41 -12.82 -6.74
CA ARG A 84 -8.55 -13.45 -7.41
C ARG A 84 -8.92 -14.80 -6.79
N SER A 85 -7.95 -15.68 -6.63
CA SER A 85 -8.16 -17.02 -6.06
C SER A 85 -8.68 -16.95 -4.61
N LEU A 86 -8.18 -16.01 -3.80
CA LEU A 86 -8.68 -15.80 -2.44
C LEU A 86 -10.14 -15.34 -2.45
N LEU A 87 -10.47 -14.33 -3.26
CA LEU A 87 -11.83 -13.81 -3.37
C LEU A 87 -12.80 -14.88 -3.85
N VAL A 88 -12.44 -15.65 -4.89
CA VAL A 88 -13.25 -16.77 -5.40
C VAL A 88 -13.46 -17.86 -4.34
N ARG A 89 -12.41 -18.27 -3.65
CA ARG A 89 -12.48 -19.30 -2.60
C ARG A 89 -13.41 -18.88 -1.45
N MET A 90 -13.41 -17.61 -1.10
CA MET A 90 -14.21 -17.06 0.01
C MET A 90 -15.61 -16.62 -0.41
N ARG A 91 -15.94 -16.71 -1.70
CA ARG A 91 -17.26 -16.29 -2.23
C ARG A 91 -18.41 -17.09 -1.64
N LEU A 92 -18.21 -18.39 -1.38
CA LEU A 92 -19.24 -19.29 -0.84
C LEU A 92 -20.57 -19.20 -1.61
N ARG A 93 -21.59 -18.57 -0.99
CA ARG A 93 -22.93 -18.37 -1.59
C ARG A 93 -23.19 -16.94 -2.06
N ALA A 94 -22.20 -16.06 -1.98
CA ALA A 94 -22.37 -14.67 -2.42
C ALA A 94 -22.63 -14.61 -3.93
N LYS A 95 -23.62 -13.83 -4.33
CA LYS A 95 -24.03 -13.61 -5.72
C LYS A 95 -23.18 -12.48 -6.30
N CYS A 96 -21.95 -12.80 -6.60
CA CYS A 96 -21.05 -11.90 -7.33
C CYS A 96 -20.16 -12.68 -8.29
N GLU A 97 -19.79 -12.05 -9.39
CA GLU A 97 -18.80 -12.50 -10.36
C GLU A 97 -17.45 -11.94 -9.98
N ILE A 98 -16.38 -12.72 -10.15
CA ILE A 98 -15.02 -12.36 -9.77
C ILE A 98 -14.09 -12.76 -10.90
N GLU A 99 -13.65 -11.77 -11.67
CA GLU A 99 -12.89 -11.98 -12.90
C GLU A 99 -11.70 -11.03 -12.99
N PRO A 100 -10.58 -11.44 -13.62
CA PRO A 100 -9.50 -10.51 -13.92
C PRO A 100 -9.99 -9.48 -14.94
N GLU A 101 -9.50 -8.26 -14.84
CA GLU A 101 -9.77 -7.17 -15.79
C GLU A 101 -8.47 -6.42 -16.03
N GLU A 102 -8.15 -6.07 -17.27
CA GLU A 102 -6.90 -5.39 -17.61
C GLU A 102 -7.14 -3.90 -17.82
N HIS A 103 -6.27 -3.07 -17.23
CA HIS A 103 -6.30 -1.62 -17.33
C HIS A 103 -4.90 -1.04 -17.42
N GLU A 104 -4.77 0.06 -18.15
CA GLU A 104 -3.62 0.95 -18.03
C GLU A 104 -3.83 1.83 -16.79
N SER A 105 -2.88 1.82 -15.86
CA SER A 105 -2.96 2.60 -14.63
C SER A 105 -1.82 3.60 -14.55
N VAL A 106 -2.16 4.81 -14.10
CA VAL A 106 -1.22 5.90 -13.83
C VAL A 106 -1.51 6.54 -12.48
N LEU A 107 -0.45 7.02 -11.82
CA LEU A 107 -0.54 7.94 -10.70
C LEU A 107 -0.51 9.38 -11.21
N VAL A 108 -1.40 10.20 -10.69
CA VAL A 108 -1.55 11.62 -11.03
C VAL A 108 -1.26 12.44 -9.80
N PHE A 109 -0.18 13.22 -9.82
CA PHE A 109 0.25 14.08 -8.73
C PHE A 109 -0.19 15.53 -8.99
N GLY A 110 -0.76 16.18 -7.98
CA GLY A 110 -1.17 17.59 -8.06
C GLY A 110 -2.41 17.85 -8.91
N GLY A 111 -3.23 16.81 -9.16
CA GLY A 111 -4.49 16.90 -9.93
C GLY A 111 -5.65 16.16 -9.26
N ASP A 112 -6.86 16.39 -9.79
CA ASP A 112 -8.09 15.79 -9.26
C ASP A 112 -8.58 14.58 -10.08
N VAL A 113 -7.83 14.16 -11.11
CA VAL A 113 -8.21 13.05 -11.99
C VAL A 113 -7.91 11.73 -11.30
N GLY A 114 -8.90 10.82 -11.28
CA GLY A 114 -8.78 9.49 -10.71
C GLY A 114 -9.42 9.35 -9.32
N PHE A 115 -9.08 8.29 -8.62
CA PHE A 115 -9.59 7.92 -7.29
C PHE A 115 -8.46 7.87 -6.25
N ALA A 116 -8.83 7.78 -4.97
CA ALA A 116 -7.86 7.65 -3.88
C ALA A 116 -7.05 6.35 -3.99
N THR A 117 -5.77 6.41 -3.70
CA THR A 117 -4.84 5.29 -3.82
C THR A 117 -3.99 5.13 -2.54
N ASP A 118 -3.14 4.11 -2.51
CA ASP A 118 -2.18 3.82 -1.45
C ASP A 118 -0.93 4.73 -1.49
N PHE A 119 -0.83 5.63 -2.47
CA PHE A 119 0.26 6.58 -2.60
C PHE A 119 -0.20 7.98 -2.13
N PRO A 120 0.44 8.58 -1.11
CA PRO A 120 0.07 9.91 -0.64
C PRO A 120 0.29 10.97 -1.72
N ASP A 121 -0.51 12.03 -1.68
CA ASP A 121 -0.47 13.17 -2.63
C ASP A 121 -0.68 12.79 -4.10
N ALA A 122 -1.13 11.57 -4.38
CA ALA A 122 -1.49 11.10 -5.71
C ALA A 122 -2.91 10.56 -5.77
N ARG A 123 -3.44 10.55 -6.98
CA ARG A 123 -4.66 9.81 -7.33
C ARG A 123 -4.31 8.78 -8.37
N GLU A 124 -5.03 7.68 -8.42
CA GLU A 124 -4.84 6.65 -9.43
C GLU A 124 -5.93 6.76 -10.48
N ALA A 125 -5.55 6.76 -11.76
CA ALA A 125 -6.47 6.83 -12.87
C ALA A 125 -6.25 5.65 -13.82
N LEU A 126 -7.37 5.04 -14.25
CA LEU A 126 -7.35 3.91 -15.18
C LEU A 126 -7.82 4.38 -16.56
N ASP A 127 -7.16 3.89 -17.60
CA ASP A 127 -7.50 4.11 -19.02
C ASP A 127 -7.73 5.59 -19.38
N ALA A 128 -7.05 6.48 -18.65
CA ALA A 128 -7.24 7.92 -18.77
C ALA A 128 -6.56 8.52 -20.01
N GLY A 129 -5.78 7.75 -20.76
CA GLY A 129 -5.02 8.22 -21.92
C GLY A 129 -3.93 9.27 -21.58
N LEU A 130 -3.57 9.39 -20.29
CA LEU A 130 -2.54 10.31 -19.83
C LEU A 130 -1.14 9.75 -20.13
N GLN A 131 -0.26 10.59 -20.66
CA GLN A 131 1.12 10.19 -20.94
C GLN A 131 1.99 10.40 -19.70
N PRO A 132 2.82 9.41 -19.30
CA PRO A 132 3.75 9.56 -18.20
C PRO A 132 4.74 10.69 -18.44
N THR A 133 4.94 11.53 -17.42
CA THR A 133 5.91 12.63 -17.38
C THR A 133 7.02 12.40 -16.37
N VAL A 134 6.81 11.42 -15.48
CA VAL A 134 7.71 11.02 -14.38
C VAL A 134 8.35 9.67 -14.73
N SER A 135 9.66 9.55 -14.59
CA SER A 135 10.37 8.28 -14.81
C SER A 135 10.14 7.29 -13.67
N ASP A 136 10.45 6.00 -13.92
CA ASP A 136 10.35 4.95 -12.89
C ASP A 136 11.31 5.24 -11.71
N GLU A 137 12.51 5.80 -11.98
CA GLU A 137 13.47 6.19 -10.94
C GLU A 137 12.95 7.34 -10.07
N GLU A 138 12.33 8.33 -10.71
CA GLU A 138 11.72 9.45 -9.98
C GLU A 138 10.51 9.00 -9.16
N LEU A 139 9.67 8.11 -9.70
CA LEU A 139 8.57 7.53 -8.96
C LEU A 139 9.08 6.73 -7.74
N GLU A 140 10.15 5.95 -7.92
CA GLU A 140 10.77 5.21 -6.80
C GLU A 140 11.34 6.18 -5.74
N ALA A 141 11.95 7.29 -6.16
CA ALA A 141 12.42 8.31 -5.22
C ALA A 141 11.26 8.94 -4.43
N ARG A 142 10.14 9.26 -5.09
CA ARG A 142 8.93 9.76 -4.43
C ARG A 142 8.37 8.71 -3.46
N ARG A 143 8.35 7.44 -3.84
CA ARG A 143 7.88 6.34 -3.00
C ARG A 143 8.70 6.22 -1.71
N VAL A 144 10.01 6.18 -1.84
CA VAL A 144 10.93 6.09 -0.70
C VAL A 144 10.81 7.31 0.20
N ALA A 145 10.75 8.51 -0.38
CA ALA A 145 10.59 9.75 0.38
C ALA A 145 9.27 9.82 1.14
N ALA A 146 8.20 9.30 0.56
CA ALA A 146 6.86 9.23 1.17
C ALA A 146 6.69 8.08 2.16
N GLY A 147 7.68 7.20 2.31
CA GLY A 147 7.58 6.06 3.22
C GLY A 147 6.62 4.96 2.75
N VAL A 148 6.25 4.94 1.47
CA VAL A 148 5.27 3.97 0.94
C VAL A 148 5.92 2.60 0.77
N PRO A 149 5.46 1.58 1.50
CA PRO A 149 5.99 0.23 1.37
C PRO A 149 5.50 -0.44 0.09
N ARG A 150 6.33 -1.32 -0.48
CA ARG A 150 6.04 -2.10 -1.69
C ARG A 150 6.15 -3.59 -1.42
N TRP A 151 5.27 -4.37 -2.06
CA TRP A 151 5.36 -5.83 -2.02
C TRP A 151 6.69 -6.34 -2.59
N GLY A 152 7.22 -7.37 -1.97
CA GLY A 152 8.52 -7.96 -2.34
C GLY A 152 9.74 -7.15 -1.89
N ARG A 153 9.52 -6.02 -1.21
CA ARG A 153 10.56 -5.18 -0.60
C ARG A 153 10.30 -4.97 0.89
N GLU A 154 9.36 -4.09 1.22
CA GLU A 154 8.97 -3.79 2.60
C GLU A 154 7.86 -4.74 3.09
N ILE A 155 7.00 -5.21 2.19
CA ILE A 155 5.86 -6.07 2.52
C ILE A 155 6.11 -7.47 1.95
N ASP A 156 5.93 -8.47 2.79
CA ASP A 156 5.85 -9.89 2.44
C ASP A 156 4.82 -10.59 3.35
N ASP A 157 4.69 -11.92 3.22
CA ASP A 157 3.77 -12.75 4.00
C ASP A 157 4.15 -12.89 5.49
N ARG A 158 5.25 -12.27 5.93
CA ARG A 158 5.73 -12.25 7.33
C ARG A 158 5.49 -10.93 8.02
N VAL A 159 5.14 -9.87 7.28
CA VAL A 159 5.00 -8.51 7.81
C VAL A 159 3.63 -8.33 8.46
N LEU A 160 3.60 -7.62 9.59
CA LEU A 160 2.37 -7.12 10.21
C LEU A 160 2.07 -5.70 9.69
N PRO A 161 0.80 -5.32 9.52
CA PRO A 161 0.43 -3.96 9.06
C PRO A 161 1.09 -2.84 9.89
N ALA A 162 1.11 -2.99 11.22
CA ALA A 162 1.72 -2.02 12.13
C ALA A 162 3.23 -1.84 11.90
N GLU A 163 3.95 -2.90 11.51
CA GLU A 163 5.38 -2.81 11.21
C GLU A 163 5.65 -1.93 9.98
N ALA A 164 4.77 -2.02 8.97
CA ALA A 164 4.89 -1.32 7.69
C ALA A 164 4.20 0.07 7.67
N GLY A 165 3.64 0.54 8.79
CA GLY A 165 2.95 1.83 8.87
C GLY A 165 1.60 1.86 8.14
N LEU A 166 0.96 0.70 7.92
CA LEU A 166 -0.25 0.59 7.11
C LEU A 166 -1.57 0.73 7.91
N GLU A 167 -1.50 0.85 9.24
CA GLU A 167 -2.71 0.84 10.07
C GLU A 167 -3.61 2.04 9.81
N GLU A 168 -3.04 3.24 9.70
CA GLU A 168 -3.83 4.48 9.56
C GLU A 168 -4.55 4.60 8.22
N THR A 169 -3.98 4.04 7.17
CA THR A 169 -4.50 4.19 5.81
C THR A 169 -5.27 2.98 5.29
N HIS A 170 -4.86 1.78 5.70
CA HIS A 170 -5.38 0.53 5.13
C HIS A 170 -6.34 -0.22 6.06
N ILE A 171 -6.57 0.23 7.29
CA ILE A 171 -7.36 -0.50 8.28
C ILE A 171 -8.44 0.39 8.89
N SER A 172 -9.67 -0.10 8.88
CA SER A 172 -10.74 0.46 9.68
C SER A 172 -10.87 -0.30 10.98
N PHE A 173 -10.76 0.41 12.11
CA PHE A 173 -10.96 -0.17 13.45
C PHE A 173 -12.43 -0.11 13.91
N THR A 174 -13.31 0.46 13.11
CA THR A 174 -14.74 0.65 13.43
C THR A 174 -15.68 -0.20 12.58
N LYS A 175 -15.19 -0.77 11.49
CA LYS A 175 -15.98 -1.66 10.62
C LYS A 175 -16.28 -3.02 11.25
N GLY A 176 -17.15 -3.80 10.58
CA GLY A 176 -17.43 -5.20 10.94
C GLY A 176 -16.24 -6.15 10.78
N CYS A 177 -16.43 -7.43 11.13
CA CYS A 177 -15.37 -8.42 11.16
C CYS A 177 -14.73 -8.71 9.78
N TYR A 178 -13.41 -8.93 9.81
CA TYR A 178 -12.60 -9.40 8.68
C TYR A 178 -11.49 -10.34 9.17
N PRO A 179 -10.88 -11.17 8.30
CA PRO A 179 -9.80 -12.07 8.69
C PRO A 179 -8.60 -11.30 9.25
N GLY A 180 -8.08 -11.72 10.41
CA GLY A 180 -6.93 -11.09 11.06
C GLY A 180 -7.25 -9.88 11.94
N GLN A 181 -8.52 -9.48 12.07
CA GLN A 181 -8.90 -8.31 12.86
C GLN A 181 -8.48 -8.42 14.34
N GLU A 182 -8.64 -9.59 14.97
CA GLU A 182 -8.35 -9.73 16.41
C GLU A 182 -6.86 -9.46 16.74
N PRO A 183 -5.87 -10.11 16.09
CA PRO A 183 -4.47 -9.78 16.33
C PRO A 183 -4.10 -8.35 15.93
N VAL A 184 -4.70 -7.77 14.88
CA VAL A 184 -4.50 -6.35 14.51
C VAL A 184 -4.98 -5.44 15.64
N ALA A 185 -6.23 -5.57 16.07
CA ALA A 185 -6.80 -4.75 17.15
C ALA A 185 -6.02 -4.93 18.47
N ARG A 186 -5.61 -6.16 18.80
CA ARG A 186 -4.79 -6.40 19.99
C ARG A 186 -3.46 -5.67 19.94
N LEU A 187 -2.77 -5.68 18.79
CA LEU A 187 -1.50 -4.98 18.63
C LEU A 187 -1.70 -3.46 18.76
N HIS A 188 -2.71 -2.92 18.09
CA HIS A 188 -3.04 -1.50 18.09
C HIS A 188 -3.40 -0.96 19.50
N TYR A 189 -4.29 -1.64 20.24
CA TYR A 189 -4.79 -1.13 21.53
C TYR A 189 -3.98 -1.54 22.75
N ARG A 190 -3.23 -2.64 22.70
CA ARG A 190 -2.58 -3.24 23.87
C ARG A 190 -1.15 -3.68 23.66
N GLY A 191 -0.59 -3.44 22.48
CA GLY A 191 0.75 -3.87 22.11
C GLY A 191 1.54 -2.77 21.40
N HIS A 192 2.67 -3.16 20.87
CA HIS A 192 3.47 -2.37 19.94
C HIS A 192 4.21 -3.33 19.01
N ALA A 193 4.49 -2.88 17.81
CA ALA A 193 5.36 -3.62 16.88
C ALA A 193 6.80 -3.57 17.39
N ASN A 194 7.56 -4.65 17.23
CA ASN A 194 8.96 -4.70 17.65
C ASN A 194 9.89 -3.90 16.73
N ARG A 195 9.42 -3.58 15.52
CA ARG A 195 10.12 -2.79 14.52
C ARG A 195 9.11 -1.95 13.75
N ALA A 196 9.58 -0.85 13.17
CA ALA A 196 8.79 0.01 12.31
C ALA A 196 9.57 0.34 11.03
N LEU A 197 8.84 0.51 9.94
CA LEU A 197 9.38 1.06 8.71
C LEU A 197 9.64 2.56 8.90
N ARG A 198 10.87 2.99 8.62
CA ARG A 198 11.31 4.39 8.75
C ARG A 198 11.95 4.88 7.46
N VAL A 199 11.77 6.17 7.18
CA VAL A 199 12.53 6.90 6.15
C VAL A 199 13.79 7.44 6.80
N LEU A 200 14.95 7.08 6.26
CA LEU A 200 16.26 7.47 6.79
C LEU A 200 17.04 8.27 5.76
N ARG A 201 17.84 9.24 6.24
CA ARG A 201 18.88 9.90 5.46
C ARG A 201 20.22 9.25 5.76
N LEU A 202 20.89 8.80 4.71
CA LEU A 202 22.18 8.09 4.80
C LEU A 202 23.24 8.83 3.98
N PRO A 203 24.54 8.72 4.31
CA PRO A 203 25.60 9.44 3.60
C PRO A 203 25.84 8.93 2.17
N ALA A 204 25.43 7.71 1.86
CA ALA A 204 25.50 7.11 0.53
C ALA A 204 24.41 6.06 0.36
N VAL A 205 24.13 5.65 -0.89
CA VAL A 205 23.17 4.57 -1.19
C VAL A 205 23.72 3.24 -0.68
N PRO A 206 23.09 2.61 0.32
CA PRO A 206 23.54 1.32 0.84
C PRO A 206 23.08 0.18 -0.07
N ALA A 207 23.67 -1.00 0.13
CA ALA A 207 23.18 -2.22 -0.48
C ALA A 207 21.78 -2.59 0.07
N TYR A 208 21.04 -3.36 -0.71
CA TYR A 208 19.82 -4.01 -0.21
C TYR A 208 20.16 -4.93 0.97
N ASP A 209 19.33 -4.93 1.99
CA ASP A 209 19.50 -5.70 3.24
C ASP A 209 20.75 -5.32 4.07
N ALA A 210 21.36 -4.16 3.80
CA ALA A 210 22.45 -3.64 4.62
C ALA A 210 21.99 -3.49 6.07
N GLU A 211 22.84 -3.88 7.00
CA GLU A 211 22.57 -3.78 8.44
C GLU A 211 22.65 -2.32 8.90
N LEU A 212 21.76 -1.96 9.79
CA LEU A 212 21.80 -0.68 10.51
C LEU A 212 22.26 -0.94 11.94
N VAL A 213 23.30 -0.22 12.34
CA VAL A 213 23.96 -0.38 13.64
C VAL A 213 23.77 0.87 14.48
N HIS A 214 23.38 0.69 15.74
CA HIS A 214 23.33 1.71 16.79
C HIS A 214 23.97 1.18 18.06
N ASP A 215 24.90 1.93 18.65
CA ASP A 215 25.66 1.53 19.85
C ASP A 215 26.30 0.12 19.72
N GLY A 216 26.85 -0.17 18.55
CA GLY A 216 27.52 -1.45 18.26
C GLY A 216 26.59 -2.64 18.11
N LYS A 217 25.26 -2.47 18.03
CA LYS A 217 24.28 -3.53 17.85
C LYS A 217 23.54 -3.35 16.55
N VAL A 218 23.22 -4.45 15.88
CA VAL A 218 22.32 -4.44 14.71
C VAL A 218 20.89 -4.17 15.19
N VAL A 219 20.34 -3.05 14.71
CA VAL A 219 19.00 -2.57 15.11
C VAL A 219 18.03 -2.51 13.95
N GLY A 220 18.47 -2.74 12.73
CA GLY A 220 17.59 -2.66 11.55
C GLY A 220 18.25 -3.16 10.28
N ARG A 221 17.49 -3.09 9.18
CA ARG A 221 17.95 -3.43 7.83
C ARG A 221 17.31 -2.54 6.80
N VAL A 222 18.10 -2.13 5.81
CA VAL A 222 17.63 -1.32 4.68
C VAL A 222 16.85 -2.21 3.70
N THR A 223 15.70 -1.72 3.25
CA THR A 223 14.83 -2.42 2.29
C THR A 223 14.82 -1.76 0.91
N SER A 224 14.84 -0.44 0.86
CA SER A 224 14.94 0.34 -0.38
C SER A 224 15.81 1.56 -0.14
N ALA A 225 16.55 2.01 -1.17
CA ALA A 225 17.32 3.23 -1.10
C ALA A 225 17.46 3.89 -2.47
N VAL A 226 17.46 5.21 -2.49
CA VAL A 226 17.61 6.04 -3.70
C VAL A 226 18.60 7.16 -3.45
N PRO A 227 19.34 7.62 -4.48
CA PRO A 227 20.16 8.83 -4.36
C PRO A 227 19.31 10.04 -3.97
N ALA A 228 19.88 10.90 -3.11
CA ALA A 228 19.29 12.18 -2.72
C ALA A 228 20.38 13.21 -2.49
N ASP A 229 20.00 14.49 -2.44
CA ASP A 229 20.95 15.57 -2.19
C ASP A 229 21.73 15.36 -0.88
N GLY A 230 23.05 15.28 -1.01
CA GLY A 230 23.96 15.05 0.10
C GLY A 230 24.06 13.61 0.59
N GLY A 231 23.55 12.61 -0.18
CA GLY A 231 23.64 11.20 0.19
C GLY A 231 22.53 10.34 -0.41
N ALA A 232 21.73 9.70 0.43
CA ALA A 232 20.63 8.85 0.04
C ALA A 232 19.42 8.99 0.97
N LEU A 233 18.22 8.73 0.42
CA LEU A 233 17.03 8.39 1.20
C LEU A 233 16.87 6.87 1.17
N ALA A 234 16.49 6.29 2.31
CA ALA A 234 16.29 4.86 2.43
C ALA A 234 15.03 4.54 3.24
N LEU A 235 14.36 3.45 2.87
CA LEU A 235 13.40 2.76 3.73
C LEU A 235 14.12 1.65 4.47
N ALA A 236 13.85 1.53 5.75
CA ALA A 236 14.44 0.50 6.58
C ALA A 236 13.50 0.08 7.71
N TYR A 237 13.50 -1.19 8.04
CA TYR A 237 12.92 -1.65 9.29
C TYR A 237 13.92 -1.41 10.42
N VAL A 238 13.50 -0.63 11.41
CA VAL A 238 14.30 -0.32 12.61
C VAL A 238 13.52 -0.75 13.84
N ARG A 239 14.22 -1.30 14.84
CA ARG A 239 13.61 -1.66 16.13
C ARG A 239 12.96 -0.46 16.78
N THR A 240 11.74 -0.61 17.30
CA THR A 240 10.96 0.49 17.90
C THR A 240 11.59 1.06 19.18
N GLU A 241 12.47 0.31 19.84
CA GLU A 241 13.24 0.77 21.01
C GLU A 241 14.35 1.81 20.67
N VAL A 242 14.69 1.92 19.37
CA VAL A 242 15.69 2.91 18.89
C VAL A 242 15.01 4.27 18.70
N PRO A 243 15.49 5.34 19.32
CA PRO A 243 14.92 6.68 19.13
C PRO A 243 14.90 7.12 17.66
N ASP A 244 13.94 7.98 17.29
CA ASP A 244 13.81 8.43 15.90
C ASP A 244 14.96 9.34 15.47
N ASP A 245 15.59 10.03 16.40
CA ASP A 245 16.74 10.91 16.20
C ASP A 245 18.10 10.23 16.41
N ALA A 246 18.12 8.90 16.63
CA ALA A 246 19.35 8.13 16.80
C ALA A 246 20.19 8.13 15.54
N GLU A 247 21.50 8.32 15.67
CA GLU A 247 22.44 8.12 14.59
C GLU A 247 22.59 6.61 14.28
N LEU A 248 22.34 6.26 13.01
CA LEU A 248 22.44 4.89 12.52
C LEU A 248 23.60 4.80 11.54
N ALA A 249 24.52 3.87 11.79
CA ALA A 249 25.58 3.54 10.85
C ALA A 249 25.15 2.38 9.94
N VAL A 250 25.59 2.39 8.69
CA VAL A 250 25.48 1.25 7.78
C VAL A 250 26.67 0.34 8.03
N GLY A 251 26.40 -0.93 8.37
CA GLY A 251 27.40 -1.96 8.64
C GLY A 251 27.94 -2.63 7.38
#